data_0a6f8d17ecf3c2786c3ab340e6d5e12f
#
_entry.id   0a6f8d17ecf3c2786c3ab340e6d5e12f
#
_cell.length_a   1.000
_cell.length_b   1.000
_cell.length_c   1.000
_cell.angle_alpha   90.00
_cell.angle_beta   90.00
_cell.angle_gamma   90.00
#
_symmetry.space_group_name_H-M   'P 1'
#
loop_
_entity.id
_entity.type
_entity.pdbx_description
1 polymer ?
#
loop_
_entity_poly.entity_id
_entity_poly.type
_entity_poly.pdbx_seq_one_letter_code
_entity_poly.pdbx_strand_id
1 'polypeptide(L)'
;DAAAFIGGNWDESYIWAALKDADEEKFNNMGFAVLPQPADATQAPNSQNIGLGYAVAINSKLADDPEKLAAAIDLAEYITGPAFASYVAENYALGGLTKVADVDLSAFDQITQDFYNWSYVDTDTCEIYDSYITNAVWDVLNTDLQTMMNGDITPEEVAQNAQDAYEANY
;
A
#
# COMPACT_ATOMS: atom_id res chain seq x y z
N ASP A 1 21.24 -7.01 11.03
CA ASP A 1 20.81 -5.65 11.38
C ASP A 1 20.72 -4.85 10.07
N ALA A 2 19.51 -4.46 9.67
CA ALA A 2 19.32 -3.59 8.51
C ALA A 2 19.26 -2.13 9.01
N ALA A 3 19.91 -1.21 8.29
CA ALA A 3 19.86 0.22 8.59
C ALA A 3 18.58 0.87 8.07
N ALA A 4 17.97 0.29 7.02
CA ALA A 4 16.72 0.72 6.41
C ALA A 4 16.06 -0.45 5.69
N PHE A 5 14.75 -0.35 5.47
CA PHE A 5 14.00 -1.26 4.60
C PHE A 5 12.95 -0.45 3.82
N ILE A 6 12.52 -0.99 2.69
CA ILE A 6 11.45 -0.42 1.88
C ILE A 6 10.17 -1.18 2.24
N GLY A 7 9.14 -0.47 2.59
CA GLY A 7 7.86 -1.05 3.00
C GLY A 7 6.67 -0.17 2.65
N GLY A 8 5.52 -0.52 3.20
CA GLY A 8 4.28 0.18 3.00
C GLY A 8 3.49 0.35 4.30
N ASN A 9 2.30 0.92 4.22
CA ASN A 9 1.44 1.17 5.38
C ASN A 9 1.02 -0.09 6.16
N TRP A 10 1.12 -1.26 5.55
CA TRP A 10 0.87 -2.55 6.21
C TRP A 10 1.95 -2.96 7.22
N ASP A 11 3.14 -2.38 7.14
CA ASP A 11 4.27 -2.73 8.03
C ASP A 11 4.04 -2.28 9.47
N GLU A 12 3.16 -1.31 9.69
CA GLU A 12 2.75 -0.85 11.01
C GLU A 12 2.25 -2.00 11.89
N SER A 13 1.39 -2.85 11.37
CA SER A 13 0.80 -3.97 12.10
C SER A 13 1.69 -5.22 12.19
N TYR A 14 2.77 -5.28 11.42
CA TYR A 14 3.66 -6.45 11.37
C TYR A 14 5.07 -6.12 11.87
N ILE A 15 5.82 -5.33 11.09
CA ILE A 15 7.24 -5.09 11.35
C ILE A 15 7.42 -4.12 12.51
N TRP A 16 6.65 -3.03 12.52
CA TRP A 16 6.77 -1.99 13.56
C TRP A 16 6.30 -2.52 14.91
N ALA A 17 5.15 -3.20 14.97
CA ALA A 17 4.67 -3.81 16.20
C ALA A 17 5.65 -4.85 16.75
N ALA A 18 6.17 -5.73 15.90
CA ALA A 18 7.14 -6.74 16.31
C ALA A 18 8.47 -6.12 16.78
N LEU A 19 8.93 -5.02 16.16
CA LEU A 19 10.12 -4.31 16.61
C LEU A 19 9.89 -3.62 17.95
N LYS A 20 8.75 -2.97 18.13
CA LYS A 20 8.37 -2.30 19.39
C LYS A 20 8.34 -3.29 20.56
N ASP A 21 7.76 -4.47 20.34
CA ASP A 21 7.70 -5.54 21.35
C ASP A 21 9.08 -6.13 21.67
N ALA A 22 9.97 -6.23 20.69
CA ALA A 22 11.28 -6.83 20.84
C ALA A 22 12.34 -5.84 21.38
N ASP A 23 12.27 -4.57 21.00
CA ASP A 23 13.25 -3.54 21.33
C ASP A 23 12.63 -2.15 21.15
N GLU A 24 11.95 -1.68 22.19
CA GLU A 24 11.26 -0.39 22.21
C GLU A 24 12.23 0.79 21.97
N GLU A 25 13.48 0.72 22.45
CA GLU A 25 14.47 1.77 22.24
C GLU A 25 14.82 1.89 20.74
N LYS A 26 15.02 0.78 20.04
CA LYS A 26 15.25 0.79 18.60
C LYS A 26 14.02 1.30 17.83
N PHE A 27 12.83 0.88 18.25
CA PHE A 27 11.59 1.36 17.65
C PHE A 27 11.47 2.88 17.76
N ASN A 28 11.72 3.45 18.94
CA ASN A 28 11.65 4.89 19.19
C ASN A 28 12.71 5.69 18.43
N ASN A 29 13.78 5.04 17.97
CA ASN A 29 14.80 5.64 17.10
C ASN A 29 14.53 5.41 15.60
N MET A 30 13.45 4.73 15.23
CA MET A 30 13.06 4.53 13.85
C MET A 30 12.42 5.79 13.29
N GLY A 31 12.77 6.13 12.06
CA GLY A 31 12.20 7.26 11.33
C GLY A 31 11.62 6.80 10.00
N PHE A 32 10.76 7.64 9.45
CA PHE A 32 10.17 7.47 8.13
C PHE A 32 10.85 8.42 7.14
N ALA A 33 11.12 7.92 5.94
CA ALA A 33 11.60 8.71 4.83
C ALA A 33 10.95 8.26 3.52
N VAL A 34 10.62 9.22 2.69
CA VAL A 34 10.10 8.98 1.33
C VAL A 34 11.23 8.48 0.44
N LEU A 35 10.93 7.55 -0.47
CA LEU A 35 11.91 7.14 -1.48
C LEU A 35 12.33 8.36 -2.31
N PRO A 36 13.64 8.63 -2.43
CA PRO A 36 14.11 9.77 -3.18
C PRO A 36 13.77 9.61 -4.67
N GLN A 37 13.28 10.68 -5.26
CA GLN A 37 13.03 10.76 -6.69
C GLN A 37 14.36 11.03 -7.44
N PRO A 38 14.52 10.56 -8.69
CA PRO A 38 15.62 10.97 -9.55
C PRO A 38 15.64 12.50 -9.70
N ALA A 39 16.84 13.09 -9.77
CA ALA A 39 16.99 14.55 -9.86
C ALA A 39 16.38 15.18 -11.12
N ASP A 40 16.18 14.38 -12.16
CA ASP A 40 15.57 14.72 -13.44
C ASP A 40 14.12 14.28 -13.57
N ALA A 41 13.50 13.82 -12.47
CA ALA A 41 12.09 13.44 -12.48
C ALA A 41 11.22 14.65 -12.83
N THR A 42 10.40 14.50 -13.87
CA THR A 42 9.44 15.52 -14.34
C THR A 42 8.06 15.37 -13.74
N GLN A 43 7.83 14.27 -13.04
CA GLN A 43 6.58 13.99 -12.31
C GLN A 43 6.60 14.67 -10.94
N ALA A 44 5.44 14.88 -10.36
CA ALA A 44 5.31 15.54 -9.06
C ALA A 44 6.21 14.87 -8.01
N PRO A 45 7.17 15.60 -7.40
CA PRO A 45 8.20 15.02 -6.56
C PRO A 45 7.69 14.42 -5.24
N ASN A 46 6.45 14.72 -4.86
CA ASN A 46 5.81 14.26 -3.63
C ASN A 46 4.60 13.37 -3.89
N SER A 47 4.55 12.66 -5.01
CA SER A 47 3.47 11.71 -5.25
C SER A 47 3.79 10.35 -4.68
N GLN A 48 2.79 9.72 -4.07
CA GLN A 48 2.85 8.32 -3.67
C GLN A 48 1.92 7.48 -4.54
N ASN A 49 2.28 6.23 -4.76
CA ASN A 49 1.39 5.28 -5.42
C ASN A 49 0.31 4.82 -4.45
N ILE A 50 -0.95 4.98 -4.85
CA ILE A 50 -2.12 4.45 -4.16
C ILE A 50 -2.85 3.52 -5.11
N GLY A 51 -3.11 2.29 -4.65
CA GLY A 51 -3.94 1.32 -5.35
C GLY A 51 -5.15 0.94 -4.52
N LEU A 52 -6.15 0.36 -5.19
CA LEU A 52 -7.26 -0.29 -4.54
C LEU A 52 -6.74 -1.61 -3.91
N GLY A 53 -6.38 -1.56 -2.62
CA GLY A 53 -5.82 -2.72 -1.92
C GLY A 53 -6.84 -3.83 -1.72
N TYR A 54 -8.02 -3.46 -1.25
CA TYR A 54 -9.14 -4.39 -1.04
C TYR A 54 -10.45 -3.75 -1.48
N ALA A 55 -11.37 -4.58 -1.97
CA ALA A 55 -12.72 -4.20 -2.30
C ALA A 55 -13.72 -5.14 -1.65
N VAL A 56 -14.86 -4.63 -1.23
CA VAL A 56 -15.99 -5.45 -0.78
C VAL A 56 -16.87 -5.76 -1.98
N ALA A 57 -17.00 -7.06 -2.31
CA ALA A 57 -17.83 -7.51 -3.39
C ALA A 57 -19.06 -8.26 -2.84
N ILE A 58 -20.24 -7.93 -3.34
CA ILE A 58 -21.48 -8.59 -2.99
C ILE A 58 -21.76 -9.68 -4.04
N ASN A 59 -22.02 -10.91 -3.56
CA ASN A 59 -22.33 -12.04 -4.44
C ASN A 59 -23.63 -11.81 -5.22
N SER A 60 -23.58 -11.88 -6.53
CA SER A 60 -24.75 -11.69 -7.42
C SER A 60 -25.91 -12.63 -7.15
N LYS A 61 -25.67 -13.80 -6.56
CA LYS A 61 -26.74 -14.75 -6.16
C LYS A 61 -27.68 -14.19 -5.07
N LEU A 62 -27.29 -13.13 -4.38
CA LEU A 62 -28.16 -12.46 -3.41
C LEU A 62 -29.23 -11.61 -4.07
N ALA A 63 -29.19 -11.39 -5.39
CA ALA A 63 -30.23 -10.66 -6.13
C ALA A 63 -31.63 -11.29 -5.98
N ASP A 64 -31.70 -12.60 -5.75
CA ASP A 64 -32.95 -13.34 -5.57
C ASP A 64 -33.45 -13.36 -4.11
N ASP A 65 -32.69 -12.78 -3.16
CA ASP A 65 -33.05 -12.72 -1.74
C ASP A 65 -32.87 -11.27 -1.23
N PRO A 66 -33.93 -10.45 -1.33
CA PRO A 66 -33.83 -9.02 -0.99
C PRO A 66 -33.42 -8.72 0.45
N GLU A 67 -33.76 -9.58 1.40
CA GLU A 67 -33.41 -9.37 2.81
C GLU A 67 -31.91 -9.58 3.02
N LYS A 68 -31.35 -10.64 2.46
CA LYS A 68 -29.91 -10.89 2.52
C LYS A 68 -29.11 -9.88 1.70
N LEU A 69 -29.65 -9.47 0.55
CA LEU A 69 -29.00 -8.43 -0.24
C LEU A 69 -28.92 -7.11 0.54
N ALA A 70 -30.01 -6.70 1.19
CA ALA A 70 -30.01 -5.49 2.02
C ALA A 70 -28.97 -5.59 3.15
N ALA A 71 -28.94 -6.69 3.89
CA ALA A 71 -27.97 -6.91 4.96
C ALA A 71 -26.51 -6.93 4.43
N ALA A 72 -26.27 -7.45 3.23
CA ALA A 72 -24.95 -7.44 2.62
C ALA A 72 -24.52 -6.03 2.19
N ILE A 73 -25.46 -5.20 1.71
CA ILE A 73 -25.23 -3.80 1.40
C ILE A 73 -24.90 -3.02 2.68
N ASP A 74 -25.70 -3.16 3.73
CA ASP A 74 -25.47 -2.50 5.02
C ASP A 74 -24.09 -2.85 5.60
N LEU A 75 -23.70 -4.13 5.51
CA LEU A 75 -22.37 -4.58 5.93
C LEU A 75 -21.26 -3.95 5.07
N ALA A 76 -21.44 -3.91 3.75
CA ALA A 76 -20.45 -3.29 2.85
C ALA A 76 -20.29 -1.79 3.15
N GLU A 77 -21.39 -1.06 3.34
CA GLU A 77 -21.37 0.35 3.73
C GLU A 77 -20.71 0.57 5.08
N TYR A 78 -20.95 -0.30 6.05
CA TYR A 78 -20.31 -0.22 7.36
C TYR A 78 -18.80 -0.43 7.26
N ILE A 79 -18.34 -1.50 6.57
CA ILE A 79 -16.91 -1.85 6.44
C ILE A 79 -16.12 -0.76 5.66
N THR A 80 -16.76 -0.12 4.68
CA THR A 80 -16.13 0.94 3.88
C THR A 80 -16.37 2.34 4.45
N GLY A 81 -17.13 2.43 5.53
CA GLY A 81 -17.55 3.69 6.13
C GLY A 81 -16.61 4.23 7.22
N PRO A 82 -16.80 5.50 7.61
CA PRO A 82 -15.94 6.17 8.60
C PRO A 82 -15.99 5.52 9.98
N ALA A 83 -17.11 4.96 10.39
CA ALA A 83 -17.26 4.31 11.71
C ALA A 83 -16.34 3.09 11.85
N PHE A 84 -16.25 2.25 10.82
CA PHE A 84 -15.36 1.11 10.83
C PHE A 84 -13.89 1.56 10.72
N ALA A 85 -13.60 2.57 9.89
CA ALA A 85 -12.26 3.11 9.77
C ALA A 85 -11.76 3.70 11.10
N SER A 86 -12.59 4.43 11.83
CA SER A 86 -12.26 4.92 13.18
C SER A 86 -12.03 3.77 14.17
N TYR A 87 -12.87 2.74 14.13
CA TYR A 87 -12.70 1.56 14.97
C TYR A 87 -11.37 0.84 14.69
N VAL A 88 -11.00 0.70 13.42
CA VAL A 88 -9.71 0.08 13.03
C VAL A 88 -8.55 0.93 13.51
N ALA A 89 -8.60 2.24 13.33
CA ALA A 89 -7.56 3.17 13.79
C ALA A 89 -7.35 3.09 15.30
N GLU A 90 -8.43 3.06 16.09
CA GLU A 90 -8.38 3.03 17.55
C GLU A 90 -7.90 1.69 18.12
N ASN A 91 -8.09 0.57 17.41
CA ASN A 91 -7.88 -0.76 17.96
C ASN A 91 -6.74 -1.55 17.32
N TYR A 92 -6.26 -1.14 16.12
CA TYR A 92 -5.29 -1.93 15.38
C TYR A 92 -4.14 -1.09 14.83
N ALA A 93 -4.40 -0.36 13.73
CA ALA A 93 -3.38 0.44 13.05
C ALA A 93 -4.05 1.39 12.03
N LEU A 94 -3.33 2.44 11.63
CA LEU A 94 -3.78 3.35 10.57
C LEU A 94 -3.62 2.76 9.16
N GLY A 95 -2.89 1.66 9.03
CA GLY A 95 -2.61 1.02 7.74
C GLY A 95 -3.87 0.58 7.01
N GLY A 96 -3.99 0.95 5.73
CA GLY A 96 -5.11 0.55 4.87
C GLY A 96 -6.39 1.36 5.07
N LEU A 97 -6.37 2.40 5.87
CA LEU A 97 -7.52 3.28 6.03
C LEU A 97 -7.65 4.23 4.83
N THR A 98 -8.87 4.42 4.40
CA THR A 98 -9.24 5.55 3.56
C THR A 98 -8.98 6.84 4.34
N LYS A 99 -8.82 7.96 3.63
CA LYS A 99 -8.71 9.30 4.22
C LYS A 99 -9.94 9.57 5.09
N VAL A 100 -9.85 9.26 6.37
CA VAL A 100 -10.93 9.44 7.33
C VAL A 100 -10.66 10.75 8.06
N ALA A 101 -11.61 11.65 8.01
CA ALA A 101 -11.63 12.80 8.89
C ALA A 101 -11.77 12.30 10.35
N ASP A 102 -11.11 12.99 11.28
CA ASP A 102 -11.31 12.88 12.73
C ASP A 102 -10.62 11.69 13.45
N VAL A 103 -9.50 11.18 12.94
CA VAL A 103 -8.64 10.30 13.74
C VAL A 103 -7.75 11.16 14.65
N ASP A 104 -7.79 10.92 15.94
CA ASP A 104 -6.86 11.55 16.90
C ASP A 104 -5.48 10.89 16.78
N LEU A 105 -4.59 11.53 16.04
CA LEU A 105 -3.23 11.03 15.82
C LEU A 105 -2.36 11.09 17.08
N SER A 106 -2.72 11.87 18.10
CA SER A 106 -1.89 12.05 19.29
C SER A 106 -1.74 10.77 20.12
N ALA A 107 -2.62 9.80 19.93
CA ALA A 107 -2.56 8.49 20.58
C ALA A 107 -1.57 7.51 19.93
N PHE A 108 -1.04 7.85 18.74
CA PHE A 108 -0.15 6.98 17.99
C PHE A 108 1.33 7.33 18.16
N ASP A 109 2.21 6.38 17.87
CA ASP A 109 3.63 6.59 17.86
C ASP A 109 4.04 7.64 16.80
N GLN A 110 5.15 8.35 17.03
CA GLN A 110 5.58 9.44 16.17
C GLN A 110 5.75 9.02 14.70
N ILE A 111 6.30 7.84 14.45
CA ILE A 111 6.47 7.33 13.09
C ILE A 111 5.14 7.14 12.37
N THR A 112 4.10 6.67 13.06
CA THR A 112 2.74 6.54 12.52
C THR A 112 2.14 7.90 12.19
N GLN A 113 2.32 8.89 13.06
CA GLN A 113 1.87 10.26 12.82
C GLN A 113 2.55 10.88 11.60
N ASP A 114 3.87 10.73 11.47
CA ASP A 114 4.66 11.25 10.35
C ASP A 114 4.25 10.59 9.03
N PHE A 115 4.08 9.27 9.04
CA PHE A 115 3.62 8.52 7.88
C PHE A 115 2.21 8.94 7.45
N TYR A 116 1.28 9.08 8.41
CA TYR A 116 -0.09 9.51 8.12
C TYR A 116 -0.12 10.92 7.51
N ASN A 117 0.59 11.86 8.11
CA ASN A 117 0.63 13.24 7.62
C ASN A 117 1.20 13.29 6.20
N TRP A 118 2.28 12.58 5.94
CA TRP A 118 2.82 12.52 4.59
C TRP A 118 1.82 11.85 3.63
N SER A 119 1.26 10.69 3.98
CA SER A 119 0.44 9.88 3.07
C SER A 119 -0.90 10.51 2.73
N TYR A 120 -1.51 11.24 3.66
CA TYR A 120 -2.89 11.70 3.52
C TYR A 120 -3.06 13.22 3.49
N VAL A 121 -2.05 13.97 3.88
CA VAL A 121 -2.11 15.43 3.98
C VAL A 121 -1.18 16.10 2.96
N ASP A 122 0.09 15.70 2.93
CA ASP A 122 1.16 16.44 2.24
C ASP A 122 1.50 15.89 0.86
N THR A 123 0.86 14.80 0.41
CA THR A 123 1.28 14.08 -0.79
C THR A 123 0.15 13.97 -1.81
N ASP A 124 0.49 14.23 -3.07
CA ASP A 124 -0.34 13.88 -4.21
C ASP A 124 -0.31 12.37 -4.45
N THR A 125 -1.36 11.84 -5.04
CA THR A 125 -1.49 10.41 -5.29
C THR A 125 -1.39 10.10 -6.77
N CYS A 126 -0.72 9.01 -7.12
CA CYS A 126 -0.75 8.42 -8.44
C CYS A 126 -1.22 6.97 -8.35
N GLU A 127 -1.76 6.44 -9.42
CA GLU A 127 -2.20 5.04 -9.43
C GLU A 127 -1.01 4.10 -9.31
N ILE A 128 -1.23 2.99 -8.61
CA ILE A 128 -0.24 1.94 -8.44
C ILE A 128 0.00 1.23 -9.77
N TYR A 129 1.26 0.90 -10.04
CA TYR A 129 1.68 0.22 -11.26
C TYR A 129 0.94 -1.11 -11.51
N ASP A 130 0.62 -1.84 -10.45
CA ASP A 130 -0.15 -3.09 -10.48
C ASP A 130 -1.51 -2.95 -11.19
N SER A 131 -2.09 -1.74 -11.22
CA SER A 131 -3.35 -1.48 -11.89
C SER A 131 -3.24 -1.49 -13.43
N TYR A 132 -2.02 -1.42 -13.94
CA TYR A 132 -1.75 -1.29 -15.38
C TYR A 132 -1.12 -2.52 -16.01
N ILE A 133 -0.68 -3.48 -15.21
CA ILE A 133 0.03 -4.65 -15.70
C ILE A 133 -0.73 -5.95 -15.46
N THR A 134 -0.58 -6.88 -16.39
CA THR A 134 -1.13 -8.24 -16.23
C THR A 134 -0.19 -9.13 -15.43
N ASN A 135 -0.70 -10.28 -14.96
CA ASN A 135 0.14 -11.29 -14.32
C ASN A 135 1.29 -11.75 -15.23
N ALA A 136 1.12 -11.77 -16.55
CA ALA A 136 2.19 -12.13 -17.48
C ALA A 136 3.38 -11.15 -17.41
N VAL A 137 3.12 -9.86 -17.28
CA VAL A 137 4.18 -8.84 -17.08
C VAL A 137 4.82 -8.99 -15.71
N TRP A 138 4.01 -9.25 -14.66
CA TRP A 138 4.50 -9.51 -13.32
C TRP A 138 5.47 -10.70 -13.26
N ASP A 139 5.13 -11.80 -13.89
CA ASP A 139 5.95 -13.02 -13.89
C ASP A 139 7.30 -12.76 -14.57
N VAL A 140 7.31 -12.03 -15.69
CA VAL A 140 8.53 -11.60 -16.38
C VAL A 140 9.36 -10.69 -15.46
N LEU A 141 8.79 -9.64 -14.89
CA LEU A 141 9.50 -8.72 -14.00
C LEU A 141 10.12 -9.45 -12.81
N ASN A 142 9.38 -10.31 -12.13
CA ASN A 142 9.89 -11.05 -10.99
C ASN A 142 11.05 -11.98 -11.33
N THR A 143 11.00 -12.64 -12.49
CA THR A 143 12.06 -13.52 -12.96
C THR A 143 13.30 -12.73 -13.37
N ASP A 144 13.11 -11.69 -14.16
CA ASP A 144 14.17 -10.92 -14.77
C ASP A 144 14.90 -10.03 -13.76
N LEU A 145 14.18 -9.47 -12.77
CA LEU A 145 14.83 -8.74 -11.68
C LEU A 145 15.78 -9.63 -10.87
N GLN A 146 15.43 -10.89 -10.61
CA GLN A 146 16.32 -11.83 -9.96
C GLN A 146 17.53 -12.17 -10.85
N THR A 147 17.29 -12.38 -12.13
CA THR A 147 18.34 -12.68 -13.12
C THR A 147 19.30 -11.49 -13.27
N MET A 148 18.77 -10.28 -13.28
CA MET A 148 19.56 -9.04 -13.29
C MET A 148 20.40 -8.89 -12.01
N MET A 149 19.85 -9.18 -10.85
CA MET A 149 20.59 -9.12 -9.57
C MET A 149 21.74 -10.14 -9.51
N ASN A 150 21.65 -11.24 -10.26
CA ASN A 150 22.74 -12.19 -10.43
C ASN A 150 23.77 -11.74 -11.48
N GLY A 151 23.48 -10.69 -12.24
CA GLY A 151 24.39 -10.16 -13.27
C GLY A 151 24.26 -10.83 -14.64
N ASP A 152 23.21 -11.62 -14.87
CA ASP A 152 23.02 -12.40 -16.10
C ASP A 152 22.32 -11.61 -17.21
N ILE A 153 21.55 -10.58 -16.86
CA ILE A 153 20.92 -9.63 -17.80
C ILE A 153 21.07 -8.19 -17.29
N THR A 154 20.88 -7.23 -18.20
CA THR A 154 20.97 -5.80 -17.90
C THR A 154 19.62 -5.22 -17.47
N PRO A 155 19.58 -4.05 -16.80
CA PRO A 155 18.34 -3.33 -16.52
C PRO A 155 17.53 -2.98 -17.78
N GLU A 156 18.21 -2.69 -18.90
CA GLU A 156 17.60 -2.41 -20.19
C GLU A 156 16.87 -3.64 -20.75
N GLU A 157 17.48 -4.84 -20.60
CA GLU A 157 16.86 -6.09 -21.01
C GLU A 157 15.65 -6.41 -20.17
N VAL A 158 15.67 -6.17 -18.83
CA VAL A 158 14.50 -6.31 -17.96
C VAL A 158 13.35 -5.42 -18.45
N ALA A 159 13.65 -4.15 -18.74
CA ALA A 159 12.63 -3.20 -19.21
C ALA A 159 12.05 -3.63 -20.58
N GLN A 160 12.90 -4.09 -21.50
CA GLN A 160 12.46 -4.55 -22.82
C GLN A 160 11.58 -5.80 -22.72
N ASN A 161 11.98 -6.79 -21.92
CA ASN A 161 11.21 -8.02 -21.74
C ASN A 161 9.85 -7.76 -21.10
N ALA A 162 9.78 -6.83 -20.14
CA ALA A 162 8.53 -6.39 -19.54
C ALA A 162 7.62 -5.68 -20.56
N GLN A 163 8.20 -4.83 -21.42
CA GLN A 163 7.47 -4.16 -22.50
C GLN A 163 6.94 -5.18 -23.54
N ASP A 164 7.77 -6.12 -23.94
CA ASP A 164 7.35 -7.18 -24.88
C ASP A 164 6.22 -8.04 -24.31
N ALA A 165 6.30 -8.36 -23.01
CA ALA A 165 5.21 -9.08 -22.31
C ALA A 165 3.92 -8.26 -22.23
N TYR A 166 4.02 -6.96 -22.02
CA TYR A 166 2.88 -6.04 -22.04
C TYR A 166 2.23 -6.03 -23.43
N GLU A 167 3.00 -5.78 -24.50
CA GLU A 167 2.48 -5.71 -25.87
C GLU A 167 1.87 -7.04 -26.35
N ALA A 168 2.37 -8.17 -25.85
CA ALA A 168 1.81 -9.48 -26.20
C ALA A 168 0.47 -9.79 -25.51
N ASN A 169 0.08 -9.03 -24.46
CA ASN A 169 -1.10 -9.32 -23.63
C ASN A 169 -2.14 -8.17 -23.62
N TYR A 170 -1.90 -7.09 -24.35
CA TYR A 170 -2.81 -5.99 -24.63
C TYR A 170 -2.95 -5.75 -26.12
#